data_0dbfe974c554c4a64754bdea55d8472f
#
_entry.id   0dbfe974c554c4a64754bdea55d8472f
#
_cell.length_a   1.000
_cell.length_b   1.000
_cell.length_c   1.000
_cell.angle_alpha   90.00
_cell.angle_beta   90.00
_cell.angle_gamma   90.00
#
_symmetry.space_group_name_H-M   'P 1'
#
loop_
_entity.id
_entity.type
_entity.pdbx_description
1 polymer ?
#
loop_
_entity_poly.entity_id
_entity_poly.type
_entity_poly.pdbx_seq_one_letter_code
_entity_poly.pdbx_strand_id
1 'polypeptide(L)'
;MASDSLLLTTTEDFQDQNDVTVGTIKCTAPIPFGGEEQWLYLPSTKKFDLSRGSQQKMILDCDVDDRHTGFMVDPGTSVLIVVDMQNYFVNPIYRHHAAGIAAVQPTLQVIERSRKEGIQIAWLNWGITEHDIKTMAPAIQRGFSKGLGWHVGLGAQLPGDQGRCLFKRTWNADLYDPFKAVALPGDLFFDKTRMSGLWSTKEPLHEYLRASGKQTLLFAGVNTDQCVFGTVSDAYSYGWDCILLKDCTGTMTGRGAQELTEYQVSTNMGFVTTSRAFCHAHISEPFEGY
;
A
#
# COMPACT_ATOMS: atom_id res chain seq x y z
N MET A 1 48.51 4.02 43.94
CA MET A 1 48.11 4.27 42.56
C MET A 1 46.74 3.66 42.43
N ALA A 2 45.74 4.51 42.48
CA ALA A 2 44.33 4.13 42.56
C ALA A 2 43.83 3.83 41.14
N SER A 3 43.11 2.73 41.00
CA SER A 3 42.36 2.38 39.80
C SER A 3 40.90 2.82 39.98
N ASP A 4 40.49 3.88 39.30
CA ASP A 4 39.12 4.30 39.28
C ASP A 4 38.28 3.32 38.42
N SER A 5 37.40 2.60 39.09
CA SER A 5 36.32 1.85 38.45
C SER A 5 35.15 2.78 38.16
N LEU A 6 34.87 3.05 36.88
CA LEU A 6 33.64 3.70 36.48
C LEU A 6 32.46 2.75 36.67
N LEU A 7 31.68 3.00 37.71
CA LEU A 7 30.34 2.46 37.90
C LEU A 7 29.40 3.16 36.91
N LEU A 8 28.88 2.40 35.95
CA LEU A 8 27.71 2.78 35.17
C LEU A 8 26.46 2.62 36.04
N THR A 9 25.97 3.71 36.57
CA THR A 9 24.65 3.78 37.24
C THR A 9 23.55 3.88 36.20
N THR A 10 22.77 2.84 36.10
CA THR A 10 21.31 2.69 36.04
C THR A 10 20.46 3.86 35.47
N THR A 11 19.75 3.52 34.41
CA THR A 11 18.35 3.92 34.10
C THR A 11 17.84 5.17 34.82
N GLU A 12 18.00 6.31 34.18
CA GLU A 12 17.13 7.44 34.45
C GLU A 12 15.97 7.41 33.44
N ASP A 13 14.77 7.42 33.98
CA ASP A 13 13.51 7.57 33.28
C ASP A 13 13.59 8.79 32.36
N PHE A 14 13.42 8.57 31.05
CA PHE A 14 13.10 9.65 30.14
C PHE A 14 11.65 10.10 30.45
N GLN A 15 11.50 10.91 31.48
CA GLN A 15 10.32 11.74 31.64
C GLN A 15 10.31 12.76 30.51
N ASP A 16 9.25 12.68 29.72
CA ASP A 16 8.91 13.58 28.63
C ASP A 16 8.86 15.04 29.16
N GLN A 17 9.94 15.81 28.94
CA GLN A 17 10.05 17.22 29.34
C GLN A 17 9.44 18.15 28.30
N ASN A 18 8.36 17.75 27.62
CA ASN A 18 7.62 18.62 26.71
C ASN A 18 6.28 19.08 27.25
N ASP A 19 6.16 19.24 28.58
CA ASP A 19 5.02 19.98 29.15
C ASP A 19 5.30 21.50 29.14
N VAL A 20 5.49 22.03 27.93
CA VAL A 20 5.34 23.47 27.69
C VAL A 20 3.85 23.73 27.63
N THR A 21 3.26 24.13 28.75
CA THR A 21 1.94 24.73 28.78
C THR A 21 1.97 26.10 28.05
N VAL A 22 2.07 26.03 26.74
CA VAL A 22 1.66 27.15 25.87
C VAL A 22 0.15 27.17 25.99
N GLY A 23 -0.39 28.29 26.47
CA GLY A 23 -1.81 28.47 26.66
C GLY A 23 -2.55 27.92 25.43
N THR A 24 -3.44 26.97 25.64
CA THR A 24 -4.20 26.27 24.62
C THR A 24 -5.13 27.24 23.93
N ILE A 25 -4.64 27.97 22.95
CA ILE A 25 -5.51 28.55 21.92
C ILE A 25 -6.02 27.32 21.15
N LYS A 26 -7.26 26.93 21.42
CA LYS A 26 -7.91 25.88 20.60
C LYS A 26 -8.02 26.44 19.18
N CYS A 27 -7.02 26.14 18.35
CA CYS A 27 -7.10 26.43 16.94
C CYS A 27 -8.26 25.59 16.38
N THR A 28 -9.34 26.20 15.99
CA THR A 28 -10.51 25.55 15.38
C THR A 28 -10.45 25.63 13.86
N ALA A 29 -9.59 26.51 13.34
CA ALA A 29 -9.40 26.66 11.90
C ALA A 29 -8.65 25.46 11.30
N PRO A 30 -8.97 25.09 10.06
CA PRO A 30 -8.20 24.08 9.31
C PRO A 30 -6.73 24.46 9.20
N ILE A 31 -5.83 23.49 9.38
CA ILE A 31 -4.37 23.67 9.30
C ILE A 31 -3.89 23.07 7.99
N PRO A 32 -3.29 23.87 7.07
CA PRO A 32 -2.79 23.36 5.80
C PRO A 32 -1.44 22.65 5.95
N PHE A 33 -1.25 21.56 5.19
CA PHE A 33 0.00 20.84 5.02
C PHE A 33 0.33 20.75 3.54
N GLY A 34 1.54 21.04 3.15
CA GLY A 34 1.99 21.06 1.76
C GLY A 34 2.00 22.46 1.15
N GLY A 35 2.38 22.51 -0.12
CA GLY A 35 2.46 23.76 -0.92
C GLY A 35 1.20 23.96 -1.78
N GLU A 36 1.32 23.74 -3.09
CA GLU A 36 0.20 23.87 -4.04
C GLU A 36 -0.83 22.75 -3.87
N GLU A 37 -0.36 21.52 -3.60
CA GLU A 37 -1.17 20.32 -3.34
C GLU A 37 -1.33 20.14 -1.83
N GLN A 38 -2.35 20.74 -1.23
CA GLN A 38 -2.50 20.77 0.22
C GLN A 38 -3.44 19.70 0.77
N TRP A 39 -3.06 19.15 1.93
CA TRP A 39 -4.00 18.53 2.86
C TRP A 39 -4.45 19.57 3.88
N LEU A 40 -5.64 19.39 4.44
CA LEU A 40 -6.13 20.19 5.54
C LEU A 40 -6.33 19.30 6.78
N TYR A 41 -5.62 19.59 7.86
CA TYR A 41 -5.97 18.98 9.14
C TYR A 41 -7.12 19.74 9.77
N LEU A 42 -8.17 19.04 10.17
CA LEU A 42 -9.39 19.58 10.77
C LEU A 42 -9.39 19.32 12.29
N PRO A 43 -8.99 20.29 13.13
CA PRO A 43 -8.85 20.09 14.57
C PRO A 43 -10.14 19.67 15.27
N SER A 44 -11.28 20.10 14.77
CA SER A 44 -12.61 19.79 15.34
C SER A 44 -12.98 18.31 15.24
N THR A 45 -12.54 17.62 14.18
CA THR A 45 -12.81 16.21 13.93
C THR A 45 -11.57 15.33 14.08
N LYS A 46 -10.39 15.93 14.24
CA LYS A 46 -9.08 15.28 14.21
C LYS A 46 -8.85 14.44 12.95
N LYS A 47 -9.32 14.93 11.80
CA LYS A 47 -9.17 14.23 10.50
C LYS A 47 -8.34 15.08 9.54
N PHE A 48 -7.62 14.39 8.64
CA PHE A 48 -6.99 15.02 7.49
C PHE A 48 -7.92 14.99 6.28
N ASP A 49 -8.10 16.11 5.62
CA ASP A 49 -8.80 16.22 4.35
C ASP A 49 -7.79 16.22 3.19
N LEU A 50 -7.74 15.10 2.46
CA LEU A 50 -6.87 14.88 1.30
C LEU A 50 -7.61 15.15 -0.02
N SER A 51 -8.89 15.56 0.04
CA SER A 51 -9.74 15.69 -1.15
C SER A 51 -9.47 16.92 -2.00
N ARG A 52 -8.59 17.83 -1.54
CA ARG A 52 -8.23 19.08 -2.22
C ARG A 52 -9.46 19.90 -2.63
N GLY A 53 -10.47 19.90 -1.75
CA GLY A 53 -11.69 20.67 -1.95
C GLY A 53 -12.76 20.00 -2.81
N SER A 54 -12.61 18.73 -3.14
CA SER A 54 -13.67 17.97 -3.79
C SER A 54 -14.97 18.01 -3.00
N GLN A 55 -16.09 18.07 -3.71
CA GLN A 55 -17.41 18.05 -3.10
C GLN A 55 -17.82 16.66 -2.60
N GLN A 56 -17.38 15.61 -3.29
CA GLN A 56 -17.62 14.24 -2.87
C GLN A 56 -16.43 13.71 -2.09
N LYS A 57 -16.65 13.39 -0.81
CA LYS A 57 -15.59 12.91 0.08
C LYS A 57 -15.99 11.58 0.70
N MET A 58 -15.07 10.64 0.65
CA MET A 58 -15.16 9.40 1.42
C MET A 58 -14.40 9.60 2.73
N ILE A 59 -15.09 9.43 3.86
CA ILE A 59 -14.58 9.70 5.21
C ILE A 59 -14.23 8.39 5.87
N LEU A 60 -12.96 8.22 6.23
CA LEU A 60 -12.42 6.99 6.80
C LEU A 60 -11.80 7.22 8.17
N ASP A 61 -11.78 6.17 8.98
CA ASP A 61 -11.07 6.14 10.25
C ASP A 61 -9.68 5.52 10.09
N CYS A 62 -8.71 6.00 10.86
CA CYS A 62 -7.39 5.39 10.99
C CYS A 62 -7.41 4.31 12.06
N ASP A 63 -6.54 3.30 11.87
CA ASP A 63 -6.51 2.15 12.76
C ASP A 63 -5.23 2.08 13.63
N VAL A 64 -4.20 2.87 13.33
CA VAL A 64 -2.85 2.74 13.91
C VAL A 64 -2.31 4.01 14.56
N ASP A 65 -2.92 5.17 14.36
CA ASP A 65 -2.45 6.43 14.94
C ASP A 65 -3.53 7.10 15.79
N ASP A 66 -3.28 7.30 17.08
CA ASP A 66 -4.17 7.93 18.05
C ASP A 66 -4.14 9.47 18.02
N ARG A 67 -3.17 10.07 17.33
CA ARG A 67 -3.05 11.53 17.21
C ARG A 67 -4.13 12.16 16.33
N HIS A 68 -4.66 11.39 15.38
CA HIS A 68 -5.79 11.75 14.54
C HIS A 68 -6.78 10.59 14.41
N THR A 69 -8.03 10.89 14.11
CA THR A 69 -9.08 9.87 14.05
C THR A 69 -9.40 9.41 12.64
N GLY A 70 -8.76 9.95 11.62
CA GLY A 70 -8.95 9.50 10.24
C GLY A 70 -8.60 10.52 9.17
N PHE A 71 -9.11 10.27 7.99
CA PHE A 71 -8.85 11.07 6.79
C PHE A 71 -10.05 11.07 5.84
N MET A 72 -10.03 11.99 4.88
CA MET A 72 -11.02 12.08 3.81
C MET A 72 -10.32 12.08 2.47
N VAL A 73 -10.88 11.38 1.50
CA VAL A 73 -10.36 11.29 0.13
C VAL A 73 -11.47 11.58 -0.88
N ASP A 74 -11.07 12.03 -2.07
CA ASP A 74 -11.96 12.08 -3.23
C ASP A 74 -11.93 10.71 -3.94
N PRO A 75 -13.06 9.98 -4.03
CA PRO A 75 -13.12 8.74 -4.79
C PRO A 75 -12.71 8.89 -6.26
N GLY A 76 -13.06 9.99 -6.90
CA GLY A 76 -12.79 10.25 -8.32
C GLY A 76 -11.30 10.36 -8.66
N THR A 77 -10.49 10.86 -7.72
CA THR A 77 -9.03 10.95 -7.87
C THR A 77 -8.27 9.81 -7.18
N SER A 78 -8.99 8.82 -6.63
CA SER A 78 -8.43 7.66 -5.94
C SER A 78 -8.26 6.46 -6.87
N VAL A 79 -7.29 5.58 -6.56
CA VAL A 79 -7.05 4.29 -7.21
C VAL A 79 -6.78 3.23 -6.17
N LEU A 80 -7.46 2.08 -6.27
CA LEU A 80 -7.11 0.88 -5.52
C LEU A 80 -6.09 0.08 -6.32
N ILE A 81 -4.87 -0.04 -5.80
CA ILE A 81 -3.78 -0.82 -6.38
C ILE A 81 -3.73 -2.19 -5.69
N VAL A 82 -4.07 -3.23 -6.43
CA VAL A 82 -4.02 -4.63 -5.97
C VAL A 82 -2.71 -5.25 -6.47
N VAL A 83 -1.77 -5.50 -5.55
CA VAL A 83 -0.40 -5.89 -5.85
C VAL A 83 -0.25 -7.41 -5.78
N ASP A 84 0.21 -8.02 -6.88
CA ASP A 84 0.69 -9.40 -6.95
C ASP A 84 -0.27 -10.49 -6.41
N MET A 85 -1.58 -10.29 -6.52
CA MET A 85 -2.55 -11.32 -6.15
C MET A 85 -2.68 -12.37 -7.27
N GLN A 86 -1.50 -12.92 -7.65
CA GLN A 86 -1.30 -13.89 -8.75
C GLN A 86 -1.20 -15.32 -8.21
N ASN A 87 -1.45 -16.31 -9.08
CA ASN A 87 -1.35 -17.74 -8.73
C ASN A 87 0.00 -18.10 -8.12
N TYR A 88 1.10 -17.50 -8.59
CA TYR A 88 2.45 -17.73 -8.04
C TYR A 88 2.55 -17.44 -6.54
N PHE A 89 1.86 -16.39 -6.07
CA PHE A 89 2.02 -15.92 -4.69
C PHE A 89 0.98 -16.51 -3.74
N VAL A 90 -0.28 -16.61 -4.17
CA VAL A 90 -1.39 -16.89 -3.25
C VAL A 90 -2.18 -18.17 -3.58
N ASN A 91 -1.93 -18.83 -4.73
CA ASN A 91 -2.63 -20.07 -5.04
C ASN A 91 -2.08 -21.23 -4.20
N PRO A 92 -2.94 -21.93 -3.39
CA PRO A 92 -2.49 -23.03 -2.54
C PRO A 92 -1.87 -24.22 -3.28
N ILE A 93 -2.18 -24.40 -4.57
CA ILE A 93 -1.57 -25.44 -5.40
C ILE A 93 -0.07 -25.22 -5.54
N TYR A 94 0.37 -23.98 -5.58
CA TYR A 94 1.78 -23.64 -5.74
C TYR A 94 2.47 -23.31 -4.42
N ARG A 95 1.81 -22.54 -3.56
CA ARG A 95 2.42 -22.03 -2.32
C ARG A 95 1.40 -21.89 -1.20
N HIS A 96 1.77 -22.30 -0.02
CA HIS A 96 0.97 -22.00 1.17
C HIS A 96 1.30 -20.60 1.69
N HIS A 97 0.44 -19.64 1.41
CA HIS A 97 0.54 -18.25 1.86
C HIS A 97 -0.67 -17.88 2.70
N ALA A 98 -0.68 -18.30 3.97
CA ALA A 98 -1.85 -18.15 4.84
C ALA A 98 -2.32 -16.68 4.97
N ALA A 99 -1.38 -15.74 5.18
CA ALA A 99 -1.70 -14.32 5.28
C ALA A 99 -2.25 -13.74 3.97
N GLY A 100 -1.67 -14.13 2.82
CA GLY A 100 -2.16 -13.70 1.51
C GLY A 100 -3.56 -14.24 1.19
N ILE A 101 -3.86 -15.49 1.59
CA ILE A 101 -5.20 -16.07 1.46
C ILE A 101 -6.19 -15.36 2.40
N ALA A 102 -5.78 -15.01 3.62
CA ALA A 102 -6.62 -14.25 4.55
C ALA A 102 -7.00 -12.87 3.99
N ALA A 103 -6.11 -12.24 3.22
CA ALA A 103 -6.35 -10.94 2.58
C ALA A 103 -7.33 -11.00 1.39
N VAL A 104 -7.65 -12.19 0.84
CA VAL A 104 -8.50 -12.31 -0.36
C VAL A 104 -9.89 -11.74 -0.14
N GLN A 105 -10.62 -12.21 0.85
CA GLN A 105 -12.02 -11.77 1.08
C GLN A 105 -12.12 -10.29 1.44
N PRO A 106 -11.30 -9.73 2.35
CA PRO A 106 -11.28 -8.29 2.59
C PRO A 106 -11.03 -7.48 1.32
N THR A 107 -10.07 -7.89 0.49
CA THR A 107 -9.77 -7.20 -0.78
C THR A 107 -10.93 -7.25 -1.77
N LEU A 108 -11.63 -8.38 -1.88
CA LEU A 108 -12.83 -8.49 -2.75
C LEU A 108 -13.93 -7.52 -2.31
N GLN A 109 -14.16 -7.37 -1.01
CA GLN A 109 -15.14 -6.42 -0.47
C GLN A 109 -14.72 -4.96 -0.79
N VAL A 110 -13.44 -4.64 -0.64
CA VAL A 110 -12.90 -3.33 -0.99
C VAL A 110 -13.04 -3.05 -2.49
N ILE A 111 -12.80 -4.02 -3.37
CA ILE A 111 -13.00 -3.89 -4.82
C ILE A 111 -14.46 -3.57 -5.14
N GLU A 112 -15.40 -4.29 -4.56
CA GLU A 112 -16.84 -4.06 -4.75
C GLU A 112 -17.22 -2.63 -4.31
N ARG A 113 -16.79 -2.22 -3.10
CA ARG A 113 -17.03 -0.86 -2.60
C ARG A 113 -16.37 0.20 -3.46
N SER A 114 -15.13 -0.02 -3.88
CA SER A 114 -14.39 0.91 -4.74
C SER A 114 -15.14 1.20 -6.03
N ARG A 115 -15.65 0.17 -6.69
CA ARG A 115 -16.43 0.33 -7.94
C ARG A 115 -17.72 1.11 -7.73
N LYS A 116 -18.40 0.84 -6.61
CA LYS A 116 -19.63 1.57 -6.26
C LYS A 116 -19.38 3.08 -6.10
N GLU A 117 -18.23 3.44 -5.55
CA GLU A 117 -17.87 4.84 -5.30
C GLU A 117 -17.05 5.47 -6.43
N GLY A 118 -16.82 4.76 -7.53
CA GLY A 118 -16.08 5.29 -8.68
C GLY A 118 -14.55 5.30 -8.52
N ILE A 119 -14.02 4.60 -7.51
CA ILE A 119 -12.58 4.41 -7.33
C ILE A 119 -12.09 3.40 -8.36
N GLN A 120 -11.10 3.79 -9.16
CA GLN A 120 -10.52 2.96 -10.20
C GLN A 120 -9.76 1.77 -9.61
N ILE A 121 -9.90 0.59 -10.21
CA ILE A 121 -9.12 -0.61 -9.84
C ILE A 121 -7.91 -0.73 -10.74
N ALA A 122 -6.73 -0.94 -10.15
CA ALA A 122 -5.49 -1.21 -10.85
C ALA A 122 -4.86 -2.53 -10.35
N TRP A 123 -4.74 -3.50 -11.24
CA TRP A 123 -4.04 -4.76 -11.00
C TRP A 123 -2.56 -4.56 -11.33
N LEU A 124 -1.71 -4.59 -10.33
CA LEU A 124 -0.26 -4.43 -10.46
C LEU A 124 0.43 -5.78 -10.22
N ASN A 125 0.90 -6.40 -11.28
CA ASN A 125 1.37 -7.78 -11.25
C ASN A 125 2.81 -7.90 -11.75
N TRP A 126 3.55 -8.90 -11.28
CA TRP A 126 4.76 -9.30 -11.98
C TRP A 126 4.41 -9.86 -13.37
N GLY A 127 5.11 -9.35 -14.38
CA GLY A 127 4.93 -9.82 -15.75
C GLY A 127 6.20 -9.56 -16.55
N ILE A 128 7.15 -10.54 -16.52
CA ILE A 128 8.46 -10.40 -17.16
C ILE A 128 8.52 -11.03 -18.55
N THR A 129 9.47 -10.56 -19.34
CA THR A 129 9.77 -10.99 -20.70
C THR A 129 11.22 -11.46 -20.81
N GLU A 130 11.61 -11.97 -21.99
CA GLU A 130 13.03 -12.30 -22.30
C GLU A 130 13.94 -11.07 -22.20
N HIS A 131 13.44 -9.90 -22.57
CA HIS A 131 14.20 -8.67 -22.46
C HIS A 131 14.49 -8.35 -21.00
N ASP A 132 13.50 -8.48 -20.12
CA ASP A 132 13.63 -8.18 -18.69
C ASP A 132 14.65 -9.12 -18.02
N ILE A 133 14.65 -10.40 -18.37
CA ILE A 133 15.64 -11.37 -17.87
C ILE A 133 17.07 -10.97 -18.25
N LYS A 134 17.27 -10.49 -19.48
CA LYS A 134 18.60 -10.09 -19.98
C LYS A 134 19.11 -8.78 -19.38
N THR A 135 18.19 -7.88 -19.00
CA THR A 135 18.52 -6.52 -18.54
C THR A 135 18.36 -6.33 -17.03
N MET A 136 17.79 -7.31 -16.35
CA MET A 136 17.50 -7.26 -14.93
C MET A 136 18.77 -7.29 -14.07
N ALA A 137 18.81 -6.44 -13.03
CA ALA A 137 19.90 -6.46 -12.06
C ALA A 137 19.97 -7.81 -11.33
N PRO A 138 21.18 -8.35 -11.06
CA PRO A 138 21.36 -9.68 -10.43
C PRO A 138 20.66 -9.81 -9.08
N ALA A 139 20.60 -8.75 -8.29
CA ALA A 139 19.94 -8.73 -6.99
C ALA A 139 18.44 -9.07 -7.07
N ILE A 140 17.77 -8.66 -8.14
CA ILE A 140 16.34 -8.91 -8.35
C ILE A 140 16.12 -10.40 -8.66
N GLN A 141 16.91 -10.97 -9.56
CA GLN A 141 16.86 -12.40 -9.86
C GLN A 141 17.15 -13.24 -8.61
N ARG A 142 18.18 -12.87 -7.84
CA ARG A 142 18.53 -13.53 -6.59
C ARG A 142 17.38 -13.50 -5.56
N GLY A 143 16.59 -12.43 -5.50
CA GLY A 143 15.44 -12.30 -4.60
C GLY A 143 14.45 -13.45 -4.75
N PHE A 144 14.23 -13.93 -5.97
CA PHE A 144 13.31 -15.03 -6.28
C PHE A 144 13.94 -16.43 -6.20
N SER A 145 15.26 -16.54 -6.08
CA SER A 145 15.95 -17.84 -5.99
C SER A 145 16.14 -18.35 -4.57
N LYS A 146 15.99 -17.51 -3.55
CA LYS A 146 16.33 -17.85 -2.15
C LYS A 146 15.53 -19.00 -1.55
N GLY A 147 14.28 -19.20 -1.95
CA GLY A 147 13.40 -20.22 -1.36
C GLY A 147 13.34 -21.53 -2.14
N LEU A 148 13.88 -21.58 -3.34
CA LEU A 148 13.62 -22.65 -4.31
C LEU A 148 14.89 -23.30 -4.86
N GLY A 149 16.06 -22.92 -4.38
CA GLY A 149 17.36 -23.36 -4.91
C GLY A 149 17.84 -22.50 -6.08
N TRP A 150 19.10 -22.69 -6.47
CA TRP A 150 19.79 -21.85 -7.46
C TRP A 150 19.28 -21.95 -8.89
N HIS A 151 18.42 -22.92 -9.17
CA HIS A 151 17.89 -23.17 -10.52
C HIS A 151 16.48 -22.64 -10.73
N VAL A 152 15.90 -22.00 -9.72
CA VAL A 152 14.51 -21.55 -9.73
C VAL A 152 14.46 -20.07 -9.33
N GLY A 153 14.20 -19.23 -10.28
CA GLY A 153 14.06 -17.79 -10.09
C GLY A 153 13.14 -17.21 -11.15
N LEU A 154 13.14 -15.90 -11.28
CA LEU A 154 12.37 -15.24 -12.33
C LEU A 154 12.70 -15.85 -13.71
N GLY A 155 11.66 -16.22 -14.46
CA GLY A 155 11.78 -16.78 -15.79
C GLY A 155 12.21 -18.25 -15.87
N ALA A 156 12.52 -18.92 -14.74
CA ALA A 156 12.80 -20.36 -14.72
C ALA A 156 11.52 -21.18 -14.95
N GLN A 157 11.65 -22.34 -15.57
CA GLN A 157 10.51 -23.25 -15.78
C GLN A 157 10.05 -23.82 -14.42
N LEU A 158 8.77 -23.65 -14.12
CA LEU A 158 8.13 -24.22 -12.94
C LEU A 158 7.65 -25.66 -13.24
N PRO A 159 7.44 -26.50 -12.19
CA PRO A 159 6.95 -27.86 -12.34
C PRO A 159 5.58 -27.93 -13.05
N GLY A 160 5.35 -28.99 -13.79
CA GLY A 160 4.08 -29.22 -14.50
C GLY A 160 3.80 -28.13 -15.55
N ASP A 161 2.52 -27.82 -15.73
CA ASP A 161 2.05 -26.86 -16.74
C ASP A 161 1.96 -25.42 -16.21
N GLN A 162 2.67 -25.12 -15.12
CA GLN A 162 2.61 -23.79 -14.49
C GLN A 162 3.31 -22.71 -15.31
N GLY A 163 4.16 -23.09 -16.26
CA GLY A 163 4.92 -22.19 -17.11
C GLY A 163 6.16 -21.63 -16.44
N ARG A 164 6.75 -20.61 -17.04
CA ARG A 164 7.95 -19.93 -16.51
C ARG A 164 7.57 -18.96 -15.39
N CYS A 165 8.39 -18.93 -14.35
CA CYS A 165 8.17 -18.13 -13.13
C CYS A 165 7.90 -16.65 -13.46
N LEU A 166 6.69 -16.18 -13.17
CA LEU A 166 6.20 -14.82 -13.35
C LEU A 166 6.42 -14.25 -14.77
N PHE A 167 6.49 -15.14 -15.74
CA PHE A 167 6.61 -14.77 -17.14
C PHE A 167 5.23 -14.42 -17.71
N LYS A 168 5.15 -13.35 -18.50
CA LYS A 168 3.87 -12.91 -19.10
C LYS A 168 3.12 -14.07 -19.77
N ARG A 169 1.80 -14.10 -19.55
CA ARG A 169 0.87 -15.08 -20.15
C ARG A 169 1.06 -16.53 -19.66
N THR A 170 1.76 -16.76 -18.55
CA THR A 170 1.79 -18.08 -17.91
C THR A 170 0.74 -18.17 -16.82
N TRP A 171 0.29 -19.40 -16.50
CA TRP A 171 -0.71 -19.62 -15.45
C TRP A 171 -0.28 -19.05 -14.10
N ASN A 172 1.00 -19.20 -13.74
CA ASN A 172 1.49 -18.69 -12.46
C ASN A 172 1.51 -17.15 -12.38
N ALA A 173 1.64 -16.46 -13.51
CA ALA A 173 1.60 -14.99 -13.58
C ALA A 173 0.17 -14.43 -13.71
N ASP A 174 -0.83 -15.30 -13.93
CA ASP A 174 -2.23 -14.86 -13.99
C ASP A 174 -2.79 -14.56 -12.61
N LEU A 175 -3.86 -13.76 -12.54
CA LEU A 175 -4.57 -13.49 -11.30
C LEU A 175 -5.07 -14.79 -10.64
N TYR A 176 -5.02 -14.84 -9.33
CA TYR A 176 -5.64 -15.91 -8.56
C TYR A 176 -7.15 -15.93 -8.81
N ASP A 177 -7.72 -17.12 -8.97
CA ASP A 177 -9.09 -17.32 -9.48
C ASP A 177 -10.16 -16.42 -8.84
N PRO A 178 -10.23 -16.18 -7.51
CA PRO A 178 -11.20 -15.27 -6.92
C PRO A 178 -11.11 -13.84 -7.47
N PHE A 179 -9.92 -13.35 -7.76
CA PHE A 179 -9.71 -12.02 -8.33
C PHE A 179 -9.96 -12.01 -9.83
N LYS A 180 -9.57 -13.07 -10.52
CA LYS A 180 -9.86 -13.23 -11.94
C LYS A 180 -11.35 -13.22 -12.23
N ALA A 181 -12.15 -13.83 -11.34
CA ALA A 181 -13.60 -13.86 -11.45
C ALA A 181 -14.28 -12.49 -11.33
N VAL A 182 -13.64 -11.54 -10.63
CA VAL A 182 -14.18 -10.18 -10.42
C VAL A 182 -13.47 -9.11 -11.25
N ALA A 183 -12.38 -9.42 -11.91
CA ALA A 183 -11.68 -8.49 -12.79
C ALA A 183 -12.56 -8.13 -14.01
N LEU A 184 -12.65 -6.84 -14.33
CA LEU A 184 -13.50 -6.33 -15.40
C LEU A 184 -12.65 -5.74 -16.54
N PRO A 185 -13.16 -5.70 -17.78
CA PRO A 185 -12.47 -5.06 -18.91
C PRO A 185 -12.14 -3.58 -18.70
N GLY A 186 -12.88 -2.89 -17.82
CA GLY A 186 -12.64 -1.48 -17.48
C GLY A 186 -11.61 -1.27 -16.38
N ASP A 187 -11.08 -2.34 -15.75
CA ASP A 187 -10.00 -2.25 -14.79
C ASP A 187 -8.66 -2.00 -15.52
N LEU A 188 -7.70 -1.48 -14.78
CA LEU A 188 -6.35 -1.25 -15.29
C LEU A 188 -5.45 -2.44 -14.97
N PHE A 189 -4.59 -2.81 -15.91
CA PHE A 189 -3.64 -3.92 -15.73
C PHE A 189 -2.24 -3.43 -16.05
N PHE A 190 -1.35 -3.52 -15.07
CA PHE A 190 0.03 -3.11 -15.19
C PHE A 190 0.96 -4.26 -14.82
N ASP A 191 1.92 -4.52 -15.70
CA ASP A 191 3.01 -5.45 -15.44
C ASP A 191 4.20 -4.68 -14.87
N LYS A 192 4.76 -5.18 -13.79
CA LYS A 192 6.01 -4.68 -13.22
C LYS A 192 7.14 -5.69 -13.35
N THR A 193 8.36 -5.21 -13.38
CA THR A 193 9.58 -5.99 -13.51
C THR A 193 10.54 -5.78 -12.34
N ARG A 194 10.10 -5.05 -11.34
CA ARG A 194 10.81 -4.74 -10.10
C ARG A 194 9.89 -4.96 -8.90
N MET A 195 10.43 -4.84 -7.69
CA MET A 195 9.65 -4.93 -6.45
C MET A 195 8.53 -3.89 -6.45
N SER A 196 8.86 -2.64 -6.74
CA SER A 196 7.90 -1.55 -6.90
C SER A 196 7.35 -1.47 -8.33
N GLY A 197 6.08 -1.13 -8.47
CA GLY A 197 5.49 -0.76 -9.77
C GLY A 197 5.69 0.71 -10.15
N LEU A 198 6.34 1.48 -9.28
CA LEU A 198 6.59 2.92 -9.46
C LEU A 198 8.08 3.27 -9.42
N TRP A 199 8.98 2.28 -9.56
CA TRP A 199 10.43 2.45 -9.42
C TRP A 199 11.05 3.44 -10.43
N SER A 200 10.31 3.83 -11.47
CA SER A 200 10.75 4.79 -12.49
C SER A 200 9.55 5.60 -12.98
N THR A 201 9.80 6.85 -13.36
CA THR A 201 8.79 7.72 -14.00
C THR A 201 8.32 7.22 -15.36
N LYS A 202 9.03 6.25 -15.95
CA LYS A 202 8.69 5.60 -17.23
C LYS A 202 7.86 4.33 -17.05
N GLU A 203 7.55 3.93 -15.82
CA GLU A 203 6.68 2.79 -15.60
C GLU A 203 5.24 3.13 -16.03
N PRO A 204 4.55 2.21 -16.71
CA PRO A 204 3.20 2.47 -17.24
C PRO A 204 2.21 2.91 -16.16
N LEU A 205 2.32 2.37 -14.95
CA LEU A 205 1.49 2.79 -13.82
C LEU A 205 1.77 4.26 -13.45
N HIS A 206 3.06 4.66 -13.37
CA HIS A 206 3.43 6.03 -13.05
C HIS A 206 2.89 7.03 -14.09
N GLU A 207 3.10 6.72 -15.38
CA GLU A 207 2.63 7.56 -16.49
C GLU A 207 1.10 7.71 -16.44
N TYR A 208 0.37 6.60 -16.24
CA TYR A 208 -1.08 6.63 -16.12
C TYR A 208 -1.55 7.50 -14.95
N LEU A 209 -1.01 7.30 -13.75
CA LEU A 209 -1.43 8.03 -12.55
C LEU A 209 -1.24 9.54 -12.72
N ARG A 210 -0.12 9.96 -13.32
CA ARG A 210 0.15 11.38 -13.61
C ARG A 210 -0.77 11.94 -14.68
N ALA A 211 -0.90 11.23 -15.78
CA ALA A 211 -1.73 11.69 -16.92
C ALA A 211 -3.22 11.79 -16.58
N SER A 212 -3.71 10.92 -15.68
CA SER A 212 -5.11 10.89 -15.25
C SER A 212 -5.40 11.72 -13.99
N GLY A 213 -4.41 12.44 -13.45
CA GLY A 213 -4.59 13.31 -12.28
C GLY A 213 -4.95 12.54 -11.00
N LYS A 214 -4.52 11.28 -10.89
CA LYS A 214 -4.77 10.49 -9.68
C LYS A 214 -3.88 10.96 -8.54
N GLN A 215 -4.47 11.14 -7.36
CA GLN A 215 -3.83 11.74 -6.19
C GLN A 215 -3.69 10.75 -5.04
N THR A 216 -4.72 9.94 -4.79
CA THR A 216 -4.76 9.02 -3.65
C THR A 216 -4.67 7.58 -4.10
N LEU A 217 -3.72 6.83 -3.52
CA LEU A 217 -3.46 5.44 -3.81
C LEU A 217 -3.76 4.57 -2.59
N LEU A 218 -4.72 3.65 -2.74
CA LEU A 218 -5.03 2.63 -1.73
C LEU A 218 -4.30 1.35 -2.11
N PHE A 219 -3.65 0.70 -1.15
CA PHE A 219 -2.81 -0.47 -1.40
C PHE A 219 -3.36 -1.73 -0.75
N ALA A 220 -3.47 -2.78 -1.55
CA ALA A 220 -3.79 -4.15 -1.16
C ALA A 220 -2.83 -5.14 -1.84
N GLY A 221 -2.76 -6.39 -1.38
CA GLY A 221 -2.00 -7.45 -2.03
C GLY A 221 -0.81 -7.99 -1.22
N VAL A 222 0.16 -8.59 -1.89
CA VAL A 222 1.28 -9.32 -1.26
C VAL A 222 2.64 -8.98 -1.89
N ASN A 223 3.77 -9.17 -1.16
CA ASN A 223 3.86 -9.24 0.29
C ASN A 223 3.92 -7.83 0.86
N THR A 224 3.33 -7.63 2.03
CA THR A 224 3.18 -6.31 2.66
C THR A 224 4.51 -5.55 2.76
N ASP A 225 5.55 -6.19 3.30
CA ASP A 225 6.89 -5.63 3.52
C ASP A 225 7.80 -5.64 2.28
N GLN A 226 7.31 -6.12 1.14
CA GLN A 226 8.07 -6.27 -0.09
C GLN A 226 7.44 -5.44 -1.24
N CYS A 227 6.70 -6.10 -2.14
CA CYS A 227 6.16 -5.44 -3.32
C CYS A 227 5.14 -4.34 -2.98
N VAL A 228 4.32 -4.56 -1.95
CA VAL A 228 3.38 -3.53 -1.47
C VAL A 228 4.16 -2.36 -0.91
N PHE A 229 5.03 -2.57 0.09
CA PHE A 229 5.82 -1.50 0.70
C PHE A 229 6.75 -0.80 -0.29
N GLY A 230 7.39 -1.54 -1.20
CA GLY A 230 8.23 -0.93 -2.25
C GLY A 230 7.43 0.02 -3.13
N THR A 231 6.20 -0.34 -3.49
CA THR A 231 5.34 0.54 -4.30
C THR A 231 4.81 1.73 -3.49
N VAL A 232 4.45 1.52 -2.21
CA VAL A 232 4.05 2.61 -1.28
C VAL A 232 5.19 3.61 -1.10
N SER A 233 6.43 3.13 -0.88
CA SER A 233 7.61 3.98 -0.67
C SER A 233 7.91 4.87 -1.87
N ASP A 234 7.83 4.32 -3.08
CA ASP A 234 8.01 5.11 -4.30
C ASP A 234 6.82 6.07 -4.52
N ALA A 235 5.59 5.62 -4.30
CA ALA A 235 4.40 6.48 -4.37
C ALA A 235 4.53 7.70 -3.45
N TYR A 236 4.89 7.47 -2.20
CA TYR A 236 5.15 8.53 -1.22
C TYR A 236 6.25 9.49 -1.70
N SER A 237 7.37 8.94 -2.18
CA SER A 237 8.51 9.73 -2.64
C SER A 237 8.18 10.59 -3.87
N TYR A 238 7.24 10.15 -4.69
CA TYR A 238 6.71 10.92 -5.82
C TYR A 238 5.54 11.85 -5.44
N GLY A 239 5.07 11.85 -4.19
CA GLY A 239 4.07 12.80 -3.69
C GLY A 239 2.62 12.36 -3.88
N TRP A 240 2.32 11.07 -4.04
CA TRP A 240 0.97 10.55 -3.91
C TRP A 240 0.56 10.36 -2.46
N ASP A 241 -0.71 10.55 -2.15
CA ASP A 241 -1.29 10.15 -0.87
C ASP A 241 -1.33 8.63 -0.79
N CYS A 242 -0.76 8.06 0.27
CA CYS A 242 -0.64 6.62 0.43
C CYS A 242 -1.54 6.10 1.55
N ILE A 243 -2.37 5.11 1.26
CA ILE A 243 -3.27 4.47 2.21
C ILE A 243 -3.10 2.97 2.15
N LEU A 244 -2.65 2.36 3.24
CA LEU A 244 -2.50 0.92 3.35
C LEU A 244 -3.77 0.30 3.96
N LEU A 245 -4.37 -0.64 3.27
CA LEU A 245 -5.47 -1.46 3.76
C LEU A 245 -4.88 -2.70 4.43
N LYS A 246 -4.64 -2.65 5.75
CA LYS A 246 -3.78 -3.62 6.44
C LYS A 246 -4.27 -5.06 6.38
N ASP A 247 -5.57 -5.28 6.46
CA ASP A 247 -6.19 -6.60 6.37
C ASP A 247 -6.41 -7.08 4.91
N CYS A 248 -6.18 -6.19 3.93
CA CYS A 248 -6.12 -6.50 2.51
C CYS A 248 -4.69 -6.82 2.06
N THR A 249 -3.70 -6.79 2.96
CA THR A 249 -2.32 -7.17 2.68
C THR A 249 -1.87 -8.33 3.55
N GLY A 250 -0.85 -9.06 3.11
CA GLY A 250 -0.29 -10.14 3.88
C GLY A 250 1.14 -10.45 3.49
N THR A 251 1.96 -10.94 4.42
CA THR A 251 3.33 -11.33 4.15
C THR A 251 3.71 -12.70 4.70
N MET A 252 4.69 -13.34 4.06
CA MET A 252 5.31 -14.58 4.51
C MET A 252 6.63 -14.33 5.27
N THR A 253 7.09 -13.10 5.37
CA THR A 253 8.39 -12.78 6.00
C THR A 253 8.41 -13.13 7.49
N GLY A 254 7.28 -12.99 8.19
CA GLY A 254 7.20 -13.21 9.63
C GLY A 254 7.98 -12.16 10.44
N ARG A 255 8.27 -12.47 11.71
CA ARG A 255 9.15 -11.64 12.58
C ARG A 255 8.70 -10.19 12.74
N GLY A 256 7.40 -9.91 12.76
CA GLY A 256 6.87 -8.55 12.91
C GLY A 256 6.99 -7.68 11.65
N ALA A 257 7.24 -8.27 10.48
CA ALA A 257 7.38 -7.52 9.23
C ALA A 257 6.08 -6.81 8.82
N GLN A 258 4.93 -7.43 9.05
CA GLN A 258 3.62 -6.82 8.82
C GLN A 258 3.45 -5.57 9.68
N GLU A 259 3.59 -5.72 10.97
CA GLU A 259 3.38 -4.66 11.97
C GLU A 259 4.36 -3.51 11.80
N LEU A 260 5.64 -3.83 11.49
CA LEU A 260 6.64 -2.81 11.22
C LEU A 260 6.30 -1.99 9.97
N THR A 261 5.82 -2.65 8.91
CA THR A 261 5.42 -1.97 7.68
C THR A 261 4.21 -1.07 7.93
N GLU A 262 3.19 -1.55 8.62
CA GLU A 262 2.02 -0.77 9.02
C GLU A 262 2.43 0.45 9.84
N TYR A 263 3.32 0.27 10.82
CA TYR A 263 3.87 1.36 11.63
C TYR A 263 4.61 2.40 10.78
N GLN A 264 5.47 1.97 9.86
CA GLN A 264 6.21 2.90 8.98
C GLN A 264 5.28 3.69 8.07
N VAL A 265 4.26 3.04 7.51
CA VAL A 265 3.29 3.73 6.65
C VAL A 265 2.49 4.74 7.47
N SER A 266 1.94 4.35 8.62
CA SER A 266 1.10 5.22 9.45
C SER A 266 1.84 6.43 10.04
N THR A 267 3.12 6.27 10.36
CA THR A 267 3.91 7.33 11.01
C THR A 267 4.61 8.27 10.04
N ASN A 268 4.98 7.79 8.84
CA ASN A 268 5.88 8.53 7.96
C ASN A 268 5.35 8.75 6.53
N MET A 269 4.49 7.86 6.00
CA MET A 269 4.19 7.86 4.57
C MET A 269 2.74 8.16 4.22
N GLY A 270 1.81 7.98 5.17
CA GLY A 270 0.39 8.14 4.90
C GLY A 270 -0.49 7.60 6.02
N PHE A 271 -1.49 6.81 5.65
CA PHE A 271 -2.49 6.30 6.59
C PHE A 271 -2.63 4.78 6.49
N VAL A 272 -3.04 4.17 7.60
CA VAL A 272 -3.37 2.74 7.66
C VAL A 272 -4.82 2.61 8.13
N THR A 273 -5.59 1.80 7.41
CA THR A 273 -6.99 1.53 7.73
C THR A 273 -7.34 0.06 7.44
N THR A 274 -8.58 -0.33 7.61
CA THR A 274 -9.06 -1.69 7.35
C THR A 274 -10.11 -1.72 6.25
N SER A 275 -10.30 -2.91 5.64
CA SER A 275 -11.42 -3.16 4.73
C SER A 275 -12.76 -2.82 5.37
N ARG A 276 -12.91 -3.13 6.67
CA ARG A 276 -14.14 -2.81 7.42
C ARG A 276 -14.38 -1.31 7.47
N ALA A 277 -13.38 -0.51 7.87
CA ALA A 277 -13.50 0.95 7.91
C ALA A 277 -13.80 1.52 6.52
N PHE A 278 -13.11 1.01 5.50
CA PHE A 278 -13.31 1.41 4.10
C PHE A 278 -14.73 1.09 3.61
N CYS A 279 -15.21 -0.12 3.82
CA CYS A 279 -16.55 -0.54 3.35
C CYS A 279 -17.71 0.17 4.06
N HIS A 280 -17.48 0.62 5.31
CA HIS A 280 -18.47 1.38 6.08
C HIS A 280 -18.24 2.89 6.05
N ALA A 281 -17.26 3.38 5.28
CA ALA A 281 -16.97 4.78 5.16
C ALA A 281 -18.19 5.58 4.67
N HIS A 282 -18.39 6.74 5.31
CA HIS A 282 -19.46 7.67 4.92
C HIS A 282 -19.03 8.46 3.69
N ILE A 283 -19.92 8.58 2.71
CA ILE A 283 -19.75 9.50 1.59
C ILE A 283 -20.48 10.80 1.94
N SER A 284 -19.75 11.91 1.95
CA SER A 284 -20.41 13.22 2.05
C SER A 284 -21.16 13.50 0.76
N GLU A 285 -22.43 13.82 0.86
CA GLU A 285 -23.18 14.33 -0.28
C GLU A 285 -22.68 15.72 -0.67
N PRO A 286 -22.71 16.08 -1.95
CA PRO A 286 -22.47 17.45 -2.37
C PRO A 286 -23.45 18.37 -1.62
N PHE A 287 -22.95 19.48 -1.09
CA PHE A 287 -23.82 20.50 -0.53
C PHE A 287 -24.68 21.06 -1.65
N GLU A 288 -25.94 20.63 -1.76
CA GLU A 288 -26.91 21.27 -2.63
C GLU A 288 -27.20 22.65 -2.01
N GLY A 289 -26.40 23.63 -2.40
CA GLY A 289 -26.63 25.02 -2.06
C GLY A 289 -27.96 25.49 -2.68
N TYR A 290 -28.88 25.92 -1.85
CA TYR A 290 -30.08 26.66 -2.25
C TYR A 290 -29.69 28.06 -2.75
#